data_490cd539e482581a14b0328663f2e26f
#
_entry.id   490cd539e482581a14b0328663f2e26f
#
_cell.length_a   1.000
_cell.length_b   1.000
_cell.length_c   1.000
_cell.angle_alpha   90.00
_cell.angle_beta   90.00
_cell.angle_gamma   90.00
#
_symmetry.space_group_name_H-M   'P 1'
#
loop_
_entity.id
_entity.type
_entity.pdbx_description
1 polymer ?
#
loop_
_entity_poly.entity_id
_entity_poly.type
_entity_poly.pdbx_seq_one_letter_code
_entity_poly.pdbx_strand_id
1 'polypeptide(L)'
;ISFGGLRAVNAFDIEIEKGQLYGLIGPNGAGKTTIFNLLTGVYKPDEGIIKLDGENITGKKAIDINKAGIARTFQNIRLFKDMSVKDNVKVGLHNHHPYSTLEGILRLPRYFKVEKEMDERAMELLKVFDLDQEADLLASNLPYGKQRKLEIARALATDPKLLLLDEPAAGMNPNETKELMDTIRFVRDKFDMTILLIEHDMKLVSGICEKLTVLNF
;
A
#
# COMPACT_ATOMS: atom_id res chain seq x y z
N ILE A 1 11.74 -5.17 -18.85
CA ILE A 1 12.18 -6.38 -18.12
C ILE A 1 11.75 -7.63 -18.86
N SER A 2 12.64 -8.63 -18.90
CA SER A 2 12.42 -9.91 -19.58
C SER A 2 12.63 -11.08 -18.61
N PHE A 3 11.87 -12.17 -18.81
CA PHE A 3 11.99 -13.40 -18.03
C PHE A 3 12.10 -14.59 -19.00
N GLY A 4 13.25 -15.30 -18.98
CA GLY A 4 13.44 -16.51 -19.81
C GLY A 4 13.14 -16.30 -21.31
N GLY A 5 13.47 -15.12 -21.86
CA GLY A 5 13.22 -14.76 -23.25
C GLY A 5 11.85 -14.12 -23.53
N LEU A 6 10.90 -14.14 -22.58
CA LEU A 6 9.64 -13.41 -22.67
C LEU A 6 9.83 -11.98 -22.15
N ARG A 7 9.55 -10.98 -23.00
CA ARG A 7 9.55 -9.58 -22.61
C ARG A 7 8.24 -9.24 -21.90
N ALA A 8 8.28 -9.13 -20.58
CA ALA A 8 7.10 -8.94 -19.76
C ALA A 8 6.65 -7.47 -19.65
N VAL A 9 7.59 -6.53 -19.79
CA VAL A 9 7.31 -5.08 -19.88
C VAL A 9 8.27 -4.49 -20.89
N ASN A 10 7.74 -3.77 -21.89
CA ASN A 10 8.49 -3.17 -22.96
C ASN A 10 8.11 -1.70 -23.13
N ALA A 11 9.11 -0.80 -23.14
CA ALA A 11 8.93 0.63 -23.38
C ALA A 11 7.74 1.25 -22.64
N PHE A 12 7.66 0.99 -21.34
CA PHE A 12 6.59 1.50 -20.48
C PHE A 12 7.02 2.82 -19.85
N ASP A 13 6.24 3.86 -20.11
CA ASP A 13 6.41 5.17 -19.50
C ASP A 13 5.10 5.56 -18.76
N ILE A 14 5.25 6.08 -17.56
CA ILE A 14 4.15 6.61 -16.74
C ILE A 14 4.63 7.79 -15.91
N GLU A 15 3.82 8.81 -15.86
CA GLU A 15 4.02 9.96 -14.96
C GLU A 15 2.74 10.19 -14.16
N ILE A 16 2.89 10.23 -12.83
CA ILE A 16 1.80 10.39 -11.87
C ILE A 16 2.09 11.63 -11.05
N GLU A 17 1.17 12.59 -11.08
CA GLU A 17 1.26 13.82 -10.32
C GLU A 17 0.93 13.58 -8.84
N LYS A 18 1.49 14.42 -7.96
CA LYS A 18 1.21 14.33 -6.52
C LYS A 18 -0.29 14.53 -6.25
N GLY A 19 -0.85 13.73 -5.35
CA GLY A 19 -2.27 13.76 -4.98
C GLY A 19 -3.21 13.11 -6.01
N GLN A 20 -2.69 12.59 -7.13
CA GLN A 20 -3.47 11.99 -8.18
C GLN A 20 -3.88 10.56 -7.87
N LEU A 21 -5.11 10.19 -8.20
CA LEU A 21 -5.58 8.81 -8.22
C LEU A 21 -5.50 8.29 -9.67
N TYR A 22 -4.52 7.43 -9.92
CA TYR A 22 -4.16 6.93 -11.24
C TYR A 22 -4.49 5.44 -11.40
N GLY A 23 -5.09 5.05 -12.50
CA GLY A 23 -5.42 3.67 -12.81
C GLY A 23 -4.45 3.02 -13.80
N LEU A 24 -4.03 1.80 -13.53
CA LEU A 24 -3.28 0.95 -14.44
C LEU A 24 -4.14 -0.26 -14.80
N ILE A 25 -4.65 -0.30 -16.00
CA ILE A 25 -5.58 -1.32 -16.48
C ILE A 25 -4.99 -2.12 -17.65
N GLY A 26 -5.56 -3.25 -17.93
CA GLY A 26 -5.14 -4.13 -19.04
C GLY A 26 -5.53 -5.57 -18.80
N PRO A 27 -5.47 -6.43 -19.82
CA PRO A 27 -5.80 -7.84 -19.67
C PRO A 27 -4.85 -8.59 -18.71
N ASN A 28 -5.26 -9.80 -18.31
CA ASN A 28 -4.39 -10.66 -17.52
C ASN A 28 -3.14 -11.02 -18.33
N GLY A 29 -1.98 -10.94 -17.71
CA GLY A 29 -0.70 -11.15 -18.38
C GLY A 29 -0.09 -9.92 -19.04
N ALA A 30 -0.76 -8.77 -19.13
CA ALA A 30 -0.24 -7.54 -19.72
C ALA A 30 0.91 -6.86 -18.94
N GLY A 31 1.39 -7.45 -17.84
CA GLY A 31 2.53 -6.94 -17.09
C GLY A 31 2.20 -6.00 -15.93
N LYS A 32 0.92 -5.77 -15.58
CA LYS A 32 0.51 -4.89 -14.46
C LYS A 32 1.23 -5.22 -13.15
N THR A 33 1.15 -6.47 -12.70
CA THR A 33 1.83 -6.94 -11.48
C THR A 33 3.35 -6.86 -11.59
N THR A 34 3.91 -7.05 -12.79
CA THR A 34 5.35 -6.88 -13.05
C THR A 34 5.77 -5.43 -12.83
N ILE A 35 4.97 -4.45 -13.28
CA ILE A 35 5.21 -3.03 -13.03
C ILE A 35 5.19 -2.75 -11.52
N PHE A 36 4.21 -3.25 -10.78
CA PHE A 36 4.18 -3.10 -9.32
C PHE A 36 5.39 -3.72 -8.64
N ASN A 37 5.85 -4.87 -9.11
CA ASN A 37 7.05 -5.53 -8.60
C ASN A 37 8.33 -4.72 -8.90
N LEU A 38 8.39 -4.03 -10.04
CA LEU A 38 9.48 -3.09 -10.37
C LEU A 38 9.45 -1.87 -9.46
N LEU A 39 8.27 -1.26 -9.26
CA LEU A 39 8.09 -0.08 -8.40
C LEU A 39 8.40 -0.36 -6.93
N THR A 40 8.22 -1.60 -6.47
CA THR A 40 8.45 -2.01 -5.09
C THR A 40 9.80 -2.71 -4.85
N GLY A 41 10.66 -2.80 -5.89
CA GLY A 41 12.00 -3.38 -5.77
C GLY A 41 12.03 -4.90 -5.59
N VAL A 42 10.91 -5.59 -5.87
CA VAL A 42 10.87 -7.06 -5.96
C VAL A 42 11.63 -7.52 -7.20
N TYR A 43 11.51 -6.76 -8.30
CA TYR A 43 12.29 -6.94 -9.53
C TYR A 43 13.13 -5.70 -9.79
N LYS A 44 14.28 -5.92 -10.44
CA LYS A 44 15.12 -4.86 -10.96
C LYS A 44 14.86 -4.75 -12.46
N PRO A 45 14.62 -3.55 -13.04
CA PRO A 45 14.48 -3.40 -14.48
C PRO A 45 15.82 -3.71 -15.20
N ASP A 46 15.74 -4.29 -16.38
CA ASP A 46 16.92 -4.50 -17.25
C ASP A 46 17.41 -3.16 -17.77
N GLU A 47 16.48 -2.28 -18.15
CA GLU A 47 16.72 -0.94 -18.66
C GLU A 47 15.67 0.03 -18.12
N GLY A 48 15.96 1.33 -18.19
CA GLY A 48 15.06 2.39 -17.77
C GLY A 48 15.32 2.91 -16.36
N ILE A 49 14.53 3.88 -15.96
CA ILE A 49 14.70 4.63 -14.70
C ILE A 49 13.35 4.74 -14.00
N ILE A 50 13.37 4.54 -12.68
CA ILE A 50 12.21 4.78 -11.80
C ILE A 50 12.57 5.92 -10.87
N LYS A 51 11.75 6.97 -10.87
CA LYS A 51 11.91 8.12 -9.97
C LYS A 51 10.69 8.28 -9.07
N LEU A 52 10.92 8.63 -7.82
CA LEU A 52 9.89 9.04 -6.87
C LEU A 52 10.25 10.43 -6.37
N ASP A 53 9.40 11.43 -6.62
CA ASP A 53 9.60 12.81 -6.18
C ASP A 53 10.99 13.34 -6.61
N GLY A 54 11.38 13.05 -7.86
CA GLY A 54 12.68 13.42 -8.44
C GLY A 54 13.86 12.52 -8.05
N GLU A 55 13.76 11.73 -6.99
CA GLU A 55 14.81 10.82 -6.54
C GLU A 55 14.82 9.52 -7.36
N ASN A 56 15.98 9.10 -7.84
CA ASN A 56 16.16 7.83 -8.53
C ASN A 56 16.14 6.66 -7.53
N ILE A 57 15.13 5.79 -7.66
CA ILE A 57 14.94 4.60 -6.83
C ILE A 57 15.16 3.29 -7.60
N THR A 58 15.64 3.36 -8.84
CA THR A 58 15.85 2.20 -9.71
C THR A 58 16.73 1.15 -9.06
N GLY A 59 16.22 -0.07 -8.93
CA GLY A 59 16.98 -1.22 -8.42
C GLY A 59 17.34 -1.16 -6.94
N LYS A 60 16.81 -0.19 -6.17
CA LYS A 60 16.90 -0.18 -4.71
C LYS A 60 16.17 -1.40 -4.12
N LYS A 61 16.56 -1.81 -2.92
CA LYS A 61 15.87 -2.90 -2.19
C LYS A 61 14.48 -2.45 -1.74
N ALA A 62 13.56 -3.39 -1.57
CA ALA A 62 12.19 -3.10 -1.16
C ALA A 62 12.10 -2.28 0.14
N ILE A 63 12.98 -2.54 1.11
CA ILE A 63 13.03 -1.76 2.37
C ILE A 63 13.41 -0.30 2.13
N ASP A 64 14.35 -0.05 1.22
CA ASP A 64 14.81 1.31 0.90
C ASP A 64 13.74 2.07 0.08
N ILE A 65 13.02 1.37 -0.79
CA ILE A 65 11.88 1.91 -1.54
C ILE A 65 10.71 2.25 -0.61
N ASN A 66 10.42 1.39 0.38
CA ASN A 66 9.39 1.69 1.36
C ASN A 66 9.77 2.93 2.19
N LYS A 67 11.03 3.04 2.65
CA LYS A 67 11.55 4.23 3.34
C LYS A 67 11.57 5.48 2.46
N ALA A 68 11.71 5.35 1.14
CA ALA A 68 11.60 6.47 0.21
C ALA A 68 10.17 6.97 0.05
N GLY A 69 9.17 6.15 0.44
CA GLY A 69 7.76 6.53 0.49
C GLY A 69 6.87 5.76 -0.49
N ILE A 70 7.16 4.51 -0.85
CA ILE A 70 6.24 3.65 -1.58
C ILE A 70 5.71 2.57 -0.66
N ALA A 71 4.39 2.50 -0.51
CA ALA A 71 3.71 1.38 0.15
C ALA A 71 2.83 0.61 -0.85
N ARG A 72 2.60 -0.68 -0.60
CA ARG A 72 1.77 -1.55 -1.43
C ARG A 72 0.86 -2.42 -0.59
N THR A 73 -0.40 -2.54 -1.01
CA THR A 73 -1.27 -3.66 -0.62
C THR A 73 -1.14 -4.78 -1.66
N PHE A 74 -1.63 -5.97 -1.35
CA PHE A 74 -1.57 -7.12 -2.24
C PHE A 74 -2.98 -7.59 -2.60
N GLN A 75 -3.13 -8.23 -3.76
CA GLN A 75 -4.39 -8.83 -4.20
C GLN A 75 -4.98 -9.74 -3.11
N ASN A 76 -4.17 -10.66 -2.57
CA ASN A 76 -4.53 -11.45 -1.39
C ASN A 76 -4.10 -10.69 -0.13
N ILE A 77 -5.03 -10.46 0.77
CA ILE A 77 -4.79 -9.75 2.03
C ILE A 77 -3.64 -10.41 2.81
N ARG A 78 -2.62 -9.62 3.16
CA ARG A 78 -1.43 -10.07 3.88
C ARG A 78 -1.36 -9.42 5.26
N LEU A 79 -2.30 -9.78 6.14
CA LEU A 79 -2.27 -9.37 7.53
C LEU A 79 -1.53 -10.39 8.40
N PHE A 80 -0.99 -9.92 9.51
CA PHE A 80 -0.53 -10.78 10.61
C PHE A 80 -1.76 -11.26 11.38
N LYS A 81 -2.29 -12.44 10.99
CA LYS A 81 -3.59 -12.94 11.41
C LYS A 81 -3.71 -13.17 12.92
N ASP A 82 -2.60 -13.53 13.56
CA ASP A 82 -2.50 -13.83 14.99
C ASP A 82 -2.11 -12.60 15.83
N MET A 83 -2.00 -11.42 15.20
CA MET A 83 -1.79 -10.15 15.88
C MET A 83 -3.10 -9.37 15.95
N SER A 84 -3.19 -8.46 16.94
CA SER A 84 -4.32 -7.56 17.04
C SER A 84 -4.41 -6.60 15.84
N VAL A 85 -5.59 -6.01 15.65
CA VAL A 85 -5.83 -4.97 14.64
C VAL A 85 -4.86 -3.81 14.85
N LYS A 86 -4.71 -3.35 16.08
CA LYS A 86 -3.78 -2.28 16.46
C LYS A 86 -2.32 -2.65 16.18
N ASP A 87 -1.89 -3.85 16.57
CA ASP A 87 -0.51 -4.27 16.37
C ASP A 87 -0.16 -4.43 14.88
N ASN A 88 -1.12 -4.83 14.04
CA ASN A 88 -0.92 -4.82 12.60
C ASN A 88 -0.56 -3.43 12.08
N VAL A 89 -1.22 -2.36 12.55
CA VAL A 89 -0.89 -0.98 12.17
C VAL A 89 0.45 -0.57 12.75
N LYS A 90 0.75 -0.91 14.01
CA LYS A 90 2.03 -0.61 14.67
C LYS A 90 3.25 -1.15 13.90
N VAL A 91 3.14 -2.32 13.28
CA VAL A 91 4.22 -2.86 12.43
C VAL A 91 4.61 -1.87 11.33
N GLY A 92 3.66 -1.16 10.73
CA GLY A 92 3.94 -0.12 9.73
C GLY A 92 4.66 1.10 10.30
N LEU A 93 4.41 1.46 11.55
CA LEU A 93 5.00 2.64 12.21
C LEU A 93 6.48 2.45 12.58
N HIS A 94 7.00 1.23 12.66
CA HIS A 94 8.39 0.97 13.07
C HIS A 94 9.45 1.65 12.20
N ASN A 95 9.14 1.97 10.94
CA ASN A 95 10.08 2.69 10.07
C ASN A 95 10.37 4.12 10.55
N HIS A 96 9.42 4.75 11.26
CA HIS A 96 9.49 6.14 11.68
C HIS A 96 9.75 6.31 13.19
N HIS A 97 9.56 5.24 13.97
CA HIS A 97 9.73 5.23 15.41
C HIS A 97 10.76 4.18 15.85
N PRO A 98 12.03 4.30 15.40
CA PRO A 98 13.04 3.32 15.73
C PRO A 98 13.50 3.47 17.19
N TYR A 99 13.49 2.37 17.91
CA TYR A 99 14.30 2.17 19.12
C TYR A 99 15.28 1.02 18.86
N SER A 100 16.41 1.03 19.56
CA SER A 100 17.41 -0.03 19.38
C SER A 100 16.90 -1.35 19.97
N THR A 101 17.38 -2.47 19.43
CA THR A 101 17.05 -3.80 19.96
C THR A 101 17.37 -3.90 21.46
N LEU A 102 18.46 -3.26 21.89
CA LEU A 102 18.85 -3.24 23.30
C LEU A 102 17.85 -2.47 24.17
N GLU A 103 17.37 -1.30 23.69
CA GLU A 103 16.34 -0.51 24.37
C GLU A 103 15.03 -1.30 24.51
N GLY A 104 14.66 -2.07 23.48
CA GLY A 104 13.49 -2.95 23.51
C GLY A 104 13.63 -4.11 24.50
N ILE A 105 14.78 -4.81 24.52
CA ILE A 105 15.03 -5.93 25.43
C ILE A 105 15.06 -5.46 26.89
N LEU A 106 15.77 -4.36 27.17
CA LEU A 106 15.91 -3.81 28.53
C LEU A 106 14.71 -2.95 28.96
N ARG A 107 13.75 -2.74 28.09
CA ARG A 107 12.56 -1.91 28.35
C ARG A 107 12.93 -0.54 28.96
N LEU A 108 13.87 0.15 28.33
CA LEU A 108 14.32 1.47 28.79
C LEU A 108 13.19 2.51 28.67
N PRO A 109 13.24 3.65 29.39
CA PRO A 109 12.19 4.67 29.35
C PRO A 109 11.82 5.14 27.95
N ARG A 110 12.80 5.22 27.02
CA ARG A 110 12.55 5.57 25.60
C ARG A 110 11.67 4.54 24.90
N TYR A 111 11.83 3.26 25.19
CA TYR A 111 10.97 2.20 24.64
C TYR A 111 9.50 2.47 24.99
N PHE A 112 9.16 2.70 26.26
CA PHE A 112 7.78 2.97 26.67
C PHE A 112 7.20 4.23 26.03
N LYS A 113 8.03 5.28 25.89
CA LYS A 113 7.61 6.50 25.23
C LYS A 113 7.25 6.27 23.77
N VAL A 114 8.13 5.60 23.02
CA VAL A 114 7.93 5.30 21.60
C VAL A 114 6.73 4.35 21.40
N GLU A 115 6.59 3.33 22.24
CA GLU A 115 5.44 2.41 22.17
C GLU A 115 4.11 3.17 22.38
N LYS A 116 4.07 4.11 23.32
CA LYS A 116 2.89 4.94 23.56
C LYS A 116 2.57 5.83 22.36
N GLU A 117 3.57 6.49 21.79
CA GLU A 117 3.41 7.32 20.57
C GLU A 117 2.89 6.46 19.39
N MET A 118 3.40 5.24 19.23
CA MET A 118 2.94 4.30 18.21
C MET A 118 1.50 3.82 18.49
N ASP A 119 1.13 3.58 19.75
CA ASP A 119 -0.25 3.22 20.12
C ASP A 119 -1.23 4.34 19.77
N GLU A 120 -0.91 5.58 20.15
CA GLU A 120 -1.71 6.76 19.86
C GLU A 120 -1.88 6.93 18.34
N ARG A 121 -0.79 6.85 17.59
CA ARG A 121 -0.82 6.98 16.13
C ARG A 121 -1.57 5.84 15.43
N ALA A 122 -1.42 4.61 15.92
CA ALA A 122 -2.17 3.46 15.41
C ALA A 122 -3.67 3.66 15.62
N MET A 123 -4.09 4.11 16.82
CA MET A 123 -5.49 4.39 17.12
C MET A 123 -6.07 5.54 16.28
N GLU A 124 -5.28 6.57 15.98
CA GLU A 124 -5.70 7.64 15.05
C GLU A 124 -5.98 7.10 13.65
N LEU A 125 -5.07 6.25 13.13
CA LEU A 125 -5.27 5.61 11.82
C LEU A 125 -6.48 4.68 11.84
N LEU A 126 -6.65 3.86 12.88
CA LEU A 126 -7.81 2.97 12.99
C LEU A 126 -9.14 3.72 13.00
N LYS A 127 -9.22 4.88 13.67
CA LYS A 127 -10.41 5.75 13.63
C LYS A 127 -10.76 6.24 12.23
N VAL A 128 -9.75 6.47 11.38
CA VAL A 128 -9.97 6.88 9.98
C VAL A 128 -10.74 5.82 9.18
N PHE A 129 -10.59 4.55 9.58
CA PHE A 129 -11.19 3.40 8.90
C PHE A 129 -12.36 2.77 9.65
N ASP A 130 -12.82 3.39 10.74
CA ASP A 130 -13.85 2.87 11.65
C ASP A 130 -13.48 1.48 12.21
N LEU A 131 -12.21 1.31 12.61
CA LEU A 131 -11.65 0.08 13.16
C LEU A 131 -11.16 0.22 14.61
N ASP A 132 -11.34 1.38 15.24
CA ASP A 132 -10.86 1.67 16.58
C ASP A 132 -11.56 0.84 17.65
N GLN A 133 -12.84 0.48 17.45
CA GLN A 133 -13.59 -0.38 18.35
C GLN A 133 -13.12 -1.83 18.34
N GLU A 134 -12.49 -2.27 17.25
CA GLU A 134 -11.93 -3.61 17.09
C GLU A 134 -10.41 -3.66 17.31
N ALA A 135 -9.81 -2.60 17.86
CA ALA A 135 -8.34 -2.45 17.97
C ALA A 135 -7.65 -3.65 18.65
N ASP A 136 -8.29 -4.23 19.66
CA ASP A 136 -7.75 -5.35 20.43
C ASP A 136 -8.18 -6.74 19.91
N LEU A 137 -9.05 -6.81 18.89
CA LEU A 137 -9.41 -8.08 18.25
C LEU A 137 -8.26 -8.61 17.38
N LEU A 138 -8.19 -9.92 17.22
CA LEU A 138 -7.29 -10.54 16.25
C LEU A 138 -7.72 -10.14 14.83
N ALA A 139 -6.74 -9.84 13.97
CA ALA A 139 -7.02 -9.46 12.59
C ALA A 139 -7.77 -10.54 11.80
N SER A 140 -7.57 -11.83 12.16
CA SER A 140 -8.31 -12.97 11.59
C SER A 140 -9.81 -12.94 11.89
N ASN A 141 -10.25 -12.27 12.95
CA ASN A 141 -11.65 -12.21 13.37
C ASN A 141 -12.44 -11.10 12.67
N LEU A 142 -11.78 -10.24 11.90
CA LEU A 142 -12.45 -9.20 11.14
C LEU A 142 -13.15 -9.78 9.90
N PRO A 143 -14.33 -9.26 9.52
CA PRO A 143 -14.90 -9.47 8.19
C PRO A 143 -13.94 -9.05 7.07
N TYR A 144 -14.06 -9.67 5.89
CA TYR A 144 -13.14 -9.46 4.77
C TYR A 144 -12.95 -7.97 4.39
N GLY A 145 -14.04 -7.21 4.28
CA GLY A 145 -13.96 -5.76 3.98
C GLY A 145 -13.20 -4.97 5.05
N LYS A 146 -13.36 -5.31 6.34
CA LYS A 146 -12.59 -4.69 7.43
C LYS A 146 -11.12 -5.12 7.41
N GLN A 147 -10.81 -6.37 7.03
CA GLN A 147 -9.42 -6.81 6.83
C GLN A 147 -8.74 -6.00 5.72
N ARG A 148 -9.45 -5.68 4.63
CA ARG A 148 -8.92 -4.84 3.55
C ARG A 148 -8.66 -3.42 4.02
N LYS A 149 -9.59 -2.82 4.77
CA LYS A 149 -9.40 -1.50 5.41
C LYS A 149 -8.18 -1.49 6.33
N LEU A 150 -7.99 -2.54 7.13
CA LEU A 150 -6.83 -2.70 8.01
C LEU A 150 -5.50 -2.82 7.22
N GLU A 151 -5.49 -3.53 6.10
CA GLU A 151 -4.31 -3.62 5.23
C GLU A 151 -3.90 -2.25 4.69
N ILE A 152 -4.88 -1.45 4.26
CA ILE A 152 -4.64 -0.06 3.81
C ILE A 152 -4.15 0.81 4.99
N ALA A 153 -4.76 0.71 6.16
CA ALA A 153 -4.33 1.45 7.35
C ALA A 153 -2.87 1.13 7.73
N ARG A 154 -2.47 -0.16 7.67
CA ARG A 154 -1.09 -0.58 7.90
C ARG A 154 -0.14 -0.03 6.84
N ALA A 155 -0.55 0.01 5.57
CA ALA A 155 0.26 0.59 4.52
C ALA A 155 0.46 2.10 4.74
N LEU A 156 -0.59 2.84 5.13
CA LEU A 156 -0.52 4.27 5.46
C LEU A 156 0.34 4.55 6.70
N ALA A 157 0.44 3.60 7.63
CA ALA A 157 1.30 3.74 8.81
C ALA A 157 2.79 3.86 8.45
N THR A 158 3.21 3.48 7.24
CA THR A 158 4.56 3.72 6.74
C THR A 158 4.79 5.12 6.19
N ASP A 159 3.80 6.03 6.32
CA ASP A 159 3.81 7.40 5.82
C ASP A 159 4.25 7.52 4.35
N PRO A 160 3.55 6.82 3.42
CA PRO A 160 3.97 6.76 2.03
C PRO A 160 3.64 8.05 1.28
N LYS A 161 4.44 8.36 0.24
CA LYS A 161 4.14 9.37 -0.79
C LYS A 161 3.28 8.80 -1.91
N LEU A 162 3.45 7.49 -2.18
CA LEU A 162 2.73 6.72 -3.20
C LEU A 162 2.20 5.43 -2.61
N LEU A 163 0.89 5.24 -2.67
CA LEU A 163 0.20 4.01 -2.28
C LEU A 163 -0.16 3.20 -3.52
N LEU A 164 0.33 1.97 -3.59
CA LEU A 164 0.03 1.02 -4.66
C LEU A 164 -1.07 0.06 -4.19
N LEU A 165 -2.21 0.07 -4.87
CA LEU A 165 -3.34 -0.82 -4.59
C LEU A 165 -3.49 -1.86 -5.70
N ASP A 166 -3.29 -3.13 -5.36
CA ASP A 166 -3.31 -4.25 -6.30
C ASP A 166 -4.64 -5.01 -6.19
N GLU A 167 -5.55 -4.76 -7.13
CA GLU A 167 -6.91 -5.33 -7.21
C GLU A 167 -7.63 -5.31 -5.84
N PRO A 168 -7.78 -4.13 -5.21
CA PRO A 168 -8.26 -4.05 -3.83
C PRO A 168 -9.71 -4.50 -3.65
N ALA A 169 -10.53 -4.47 -4.72
CA ALA A 169 -11.93 -4.90 -4.69
C ALA A 169 -12.13 -6.39 -5.02
N ALA A 170 -11.04 -7.15 -5.26
CA ALA A 170 -11.16 -8.56 -5.61
C ALA A 170 -11.90 -9.35 -4.53
N GLY A 171 -12.94 -10.10 -4.94
CA GLY A 171 -13.74 -10.94 -4.06
C GLY A 171 -14.78 -10.19 -3.21
N MET A 172 -14.96 -8.87 -3.41
CA MET A 172 -15.96 -8.06 -2.70
C MET A 172 -17.30 -8.06 -3.42
N ASN A 173 -18.37 -7.93 -2.66
CA ASN A 173 -19.69 -7.67 -3.21
C ASN A 173 -19.82 -6.18 -3.62
N PRO A 174 -20.85 -5.79 -4.41
CA PRO A 174 -20.98 -4.42 -4.91
C PRO A 174 -21.05 -3.34 -3.82
N ASN A 175 -21.64 -3.64 -2.66
CA ASN A 175 -21.73 -2.67 -1.55
C ASN A 175 -20.37 -2.48 -0.89
N GLU A 176 -19.65 -3.56 -0.62
CA GLU A 176 -18.28 -3.54 -0.07
C GLU A 176 -17.33 -2.81 -1.03
N THR A 177 -17.47 -3.07 -2.34
CA THR A 177 -16.70 -2.38 -3.38
C THR A 177 -16.94 -0.87 -3.32
N LYS A 178 -18.20 -0.44 -3.21
CA LYS A 178 -18.55 0.98 -3.09
C LYS A 178 -17.94 1.61 -1.85
N GLU A 179 -18.08 0.96 -0.69
CA GLU A 179 -17.47 1.44 0.57
C GLU A 179 -15.95 1.55 0.48
N LEU A 180 -15.31 0.57 -0.17
CA LEU A 180 -13.86 0.61 -0.39
C LEU A 180 -13.46 1.79 -1.28
N MET A 181 -14.22 2.06 -2.36
CA MET A 181 -13.96 3.20 -3.23
C MET A 181 -14.09 4.53 -2.51
N ASP A 182 -15.14 4.67 -1.71
CA ASP A 182 -15.34 5.87 -0.88
C ASP A 182 -14.19 6.01 0.13
N THR A 183 -13.71 4.89 0.70
CA THR A 183 -12.54 4.87 1.59
C THR A 183 -11.26 5.30 0.86
N ILE A 184 -11.02 4.81 -0.37
CA ILE A 184 -9.83 5.18 -1.17
C ILE A 184 -9.85 6.67 -1.50
N ARG A 185 -11.00 7.23 -1.92
CA ARG A 185 -11.15 8.68 -2.15
C ARG A 185 -10.88 9.47 -0.88
N PHE A 186 -11.49 9.06 0.24
CA PHE A 186 -11.29 9.70 1.52
C PHE A 186 -9.81 9.71 1.96
N VAL A 187 -9.09 8.58 1.79
CA VAL A 187 -7.65 8.47 2.06
C VAL A 187 -6.86 9.44 1.20
N ARG A 188 -7.14 9.47 -0.12
CA ARG A 188 -6.48 10.42 -1.03
C ARG A 188 -6.66 11.85 -0.54
N ASP A 189 -7.91 12.26 -0.27
CA ASP A 189 -8.23 13.64 0.07
C ASP A 189 -7.69 14.04 1.46
N LYS A 190 -7.81 13.14 2.45
CA LYS A 190 -7.39 13.40 3.83
C LYS A 190 -5.87 13.48 3.99
N PHE A 191 -5.13 12.65 3.25
CA PHE A 191 -3.68 12.53 3.39
C PHE A 191 -2.89 13.15 2.22
N ASP A 192 -3.55 13.85 1.29
CA ASP A 192 -2.96 14.35 0.02
C ASP A 192 -2.16 13.22 -0.69
N MET A 193 -2.76 12.02 -0.70
CA MET A 193 -2.09 10.77 -1.08
C MET A 193 -2.10 10.57 -2.59
N THR A 194 -0.94 10.28 -3.16
CA THR A 194 -0.86 9.78 -4.53
C THR A 194 -1.15 8.28 -4.53
N ILE A 195 -2.07 7.83 -5.38
CA ILE A 195 -2.49 6.43 -5.42
C ILE A 195 -2.37 5.88 -6.85
N LEU A 196 -1.70 4.74 -7.00
CA LEU A 196 -1.71 3.96 -8.23
C LEU A 196 -2.50 2.68 -8.00
N LEU A 197 -3.59 2.52 -8.74
CA LEU A 197 -4.54 1.43 -8.61
C LEU A 197 -4.44 0.48 -9.81
N ILE A 198 -4.23 -0.81 -9.57
CA ILE A 198 -4.49 -1.86 -10.56
C ILE A 198 -5.89 -2.39 -10.34
N GLU A 199 -6.73 -2.36 -11.37
CA GLU A 199 -8.04 -2.98 -11.39
C GLU A 199 -8.42 -3.39 -12.82
N HIS A 200 -9.37 -4.29 -12.91
CA HIS A 200 -9.95 -4.75 -14.20
C HIS A 200 -11.44 -4.42 -14.32
N ASP A 201 -12.10 -4.00 -13.25
CA ASP A 201 -13.47 -3.47 -13.31
C ASP A 201 -13.45 -2.02 -13.79
N MET A 202 -13.84 -1.82 -15.07
CA MET A 202 -13.87 -0.51 -15.71
C MET A 202 -14.84 0.47 -15.05
N LYS A 203 -15.94 -0.02 -14.45
CA LYS A 203 -16.91 0.87 -13.77
C LYS A 203 -16.29 1.46 -12.51
N LEU A 204 -15.53 0.64 -11.79
CA LEU A 204 -14.81 1.02 -10.61
C LEU A 204 -13.73 2.05 -10.93
N VAL A 205 -12.87 1.72 -11.90
CA VAL A 205 -11.73 2.56 -12.28
C VAL A 205 -12.19 3.90 -12.83
N SER A 206 -13.17 3.91 -13.75
CA SER A 206 -13.71 5.16 -14.33
C SER A 206 -14.47 6.01 -13.30
N GLY A 207 -14.93 5.39 -12.22
CA GLY A 207 -15.63 6.09 -11.14
C GLY A 207 -14.72 6.85 -10.21
N ILE A 208 -13.42 6.50 -10.09
CA ILE A 208 -12.51 7.08 -9.10
C ILE A 208 -11.20 7.63 -9.66
N CYS A 209 -10.68 7.08 -10.76
CA CYS A 209 -9.39 7.49 -11.31
C CYS A 209 -9.53 8.73 -12.20
N GLU A 210 -8.58 9.65 -12.05
CA GLU A 210 -8.49 10.88 -12.84
C GLU A 210 -7.80 10.65 -14.19
N LYS A 211 -6.82 9.74 -14.19
CA LYS A 211 -6.10 9.30 -15.39
C LYS A 211 -5.96 7.77 -15.40
N LEU A 212 -5.82 7.24 -16.58
CA LEU A 212 -5.67 5.80 -16.83
C LEU A 212 -4.53 5.54 -17.81
N THR A 213 -3.75 4.51 -17.51
CA THR A 213 -2.87 3.87 -18.50
C THR A 213 -3.41 2.49 -18.83
N VAL A 214 -3.56 2.22 -20.11
CA VAL A 214 -3.98 0.91 -20.62
C VAL A 214 -2.75 0.16 -21.09
N LEU A 215 -2.44 -0.95 -20.42
CA LEU A 215 -1.43 -1.89 -20.89
C LEU A 215 -2.04 -2.84 -21.92
N ASN A 216 -1.31 -3.06 -23.00
CA ASN A 216 -1.62 -4.06 -24.01
C ASN A 216 -0.41 -4.99 -24.19
N PHE A 217 -0.63 -6.19 -24.74
CA PHE A 217 0.45 -7.15 -25.00
C PHE A 217 1.49 -6.62 -25.96
#